data_f6826f4a0c871cad2e9461a0c85b2ef5
#
_entry.id   f6826f4a0c871cad2e9461a0c85b2ef5
#
_cell.length_a   1.000
_cell.length_b   1.000
_cell.length_c   1.000
_cell.angle_alpha   90.00
_cell.angle_beta   90.00
_cell.angle_gamma   90.00
#
_symmetry.space_group_name_H-M   'P 1'
#
loop_
_entity.id
_entity.type
_entity.pdbx_description
1 polymer ?
#
loop_
_entity_poly.entity_id
_entity_poly.type
_entity_poly.pdbx_seq_one_letter_code
_entity_poly.pdbx_strand_id
1 'polypeptide(L)'
;CTTSMDEMMSVELDPSTINNLYAPYDLVKTMRASILVLGPLLSRYGHAKVSLPGGCAIGTRPVGLHLDALTKMGAEISIDNGYITAHCKNLKGCPINFPTTTVTGTENILMASCLAKGTTIISNAAMEPEVIDLANFLIEMGADISGQGTSVITVNGVDELHGISYSALPDRIETGTFLVAAAITGGRVTLKNAI
;
A
#
# COMPACT_ATOMS: atom_id res chain seq x y z
N CYS A 1 -16.81 -4.41 -2.80
CA CYS A 1 -16.56 -2.99 -3.15
C CYS A 1 -17.32 -2.66 -4.42
N THR A 2 -18.13 -1.62 -4.37
CA THR A 2 -18.77 -1.08 -5.57
C THR A 2 -17.86 0.02 -6.14
N THR A 3 -17.70 0.04 -7.46
CA THR A 3 -16.81 0.97 -8.15
C THR A 3 -17.59 1.63 -9.26
N SER A 4 -17.53 2.96 -9.36
CA SER A 4 -17.99 3.72 -10.52
C SER A 4 -16.84 4.58 -11.07
N MET A 5 -16.87 4.83 -12.36
CA MET A 5 -15.88 5.67 -13.04
C MET A 5 -16.62 6.60 -14.00
N ASP A 6 -16.29 7.89 -13.94
CA ASP A 6 -16.84 8.89 -14.84
C ASP A 6 -16.00 9.09 -16.11
N GLU A 7 -16.48 9.93 -17.02
CA GLU A 7 -15.79 10.26 -18.27
C GLU A 7 -14.48 11.04 -18.07
N MET A 8 -14.29 11.62 -16.89
CA MET A 8 -13.08 12.36 -16.52
C MET A 8 -12.06 11.49 -15.79
N MET A 9 -12.28 10.17 -15.76
CA MET A 9 -11.42 9.19 -15.10
C MET A 9 -11.43 9.31 -13.56
N SER A 10 -12.41 10.00 -12.97
CA SER A 10 -12.61 9.98 -11.52
C SER A 10 -13.21 8.63 -11.12
N VAL A 11 -12.69 8.06 -10.03
CA VAL A 11 -13.11 6.75 -9.53
C VAL A 11 -13.75 6.92 -8.15
N GLU A 12 -15.00 6.49 -8.02
CA GLU A 12 -15.68 6.38 -6.73
C GLU A 12 -15.63 4.92 -6.24
N LEU A 13 -15.23 4.74 -4.99
CA LEU A 13 -15.09 3.44 -4.36
C LEU A 13 -15.98 3.40 -3.10
N ASP A 14 -16.96 2.50 -3.09
CA ASP A 14 -17.74 2.20 -1.88
C ASP A 14 -17.27 0.86 -1.28
N PRO A 15 -16.54 0.89 -0.15
CA PRO A 15 -16.04 -0.30 0.52
C PRO A 15 -17.07 -0.99 1.42
N SER A 16 -18.28 -0.45 1.59
CA SER A 16 -19.32 -0.99 2.48
C SER A 16 -19.76 -2.41 2.08
N THR A 17 -19.63 -2.74 0.81
CA THR A 17 -20.01 -4.03 0.24
C THR A 17 -18.88 -5.06 0.21
N ILE A 18 -17.74 -4.81 0.84
CA ILE A 18 -16.65 -5.78 0.93
C ILE A 18 -17.08 -6.91 1.88
N ASN A 19 -17.29 -8.09 1.31
CA ASN A 19 -17.66 -9.32 2.01
C ASN A 19 -16.72 -10.50 1.74
N ASN A 20 -15.75 -10.31 0.83
CA ASN A 20 -14.76 -11.30 0.48
C ASN A 20 -13.35 -10.74 0.75
N LEU A 21 -12.63 -11.36 1.69
CA LEU A 21 -11.30 -10.98 2.13
C LEU A 21 -10.20 -11.87 1.51
N TYR A 22 -10.50 -12.41 0.34
CA TYR A 22 -9.67 -13.31 -0.42
C TYR A 22 -9.25 -12.67 -1.75
N ALA A 23 -7.95 -12.53 -1.96
CA ALA A 23 -7.36 -12.08 -3.22
C ALA A 23 -6.77 -13.28 -3.98
N PRO A 24 -7.49 -13.84 -4.98
CA PRO A 24 -7.11 -15.07 -5.66
C PRO A 24 -5.93 -14.86 -6.62
N TYR A 25 -5.21 -15.95 -6.91
CA TYR A 25 -4.03 -15.95 -7.78
C TYR A 25 -4.30 -15.28 -9.14
N ASP A 26 -5.43 -15.56 -9.77
CA ASP A 26 -5.74 -15.03 -11.11
C ASP A 26 -5.83 -13.49 -11.14
N LEU A 27 -6.20 -12.85 -10.06
CA LEU A 27 -6.18 -11.39 -9.92
C LEU A 27 -4.82 -10.84 -9.49
N VAL A 28 -4.10 -11.59 -8.64
CA VAL A 28 -2.82 -11.13 -8.05
C VAL A 28 -1.63 -11.36 -8.95
N LYS A 29 -1.64 -12.42 -9.78
CA LYS A 29 -0.49 -12.85 -10.60
C LYS A 29 0.03 -11.79 -11.57
N THR A 30 -0.83 -10.88 -12.02
CA THR A 30 -0.50 -9.86 -13.02
C THR A 30 -0.04 -8.55 -12.40
N MET A 31 -0.30 -8.34 -11.12
CA MET A 31 -0.04 -7.08 -10.44
C MET A 31 0.59 -7.31 -9.07
N ARG A 32 1.88 -6.98 -8.96
CA ARG A 32 2.62 -7.14 -7.70
C ARG A 32 2.04 -6.30 -6.55
N ALA A 33 1.54 -5.10 -6.85
CA ALA A 33 0.91 -4.22 -5.86
C ALA A 33 -0.28 -4.86 -5.13
N SER A 34 -0.79 -5.98 -5.62
CA SER A 34 -1.86 -6.74 -4.96
C SER A 34 -1.52 -7.17 -3.52
N ILE A 35 -0.22 -7.25 -3.15
CA ILE A 35 0.19 -7.50 -1.76
C ILE A 35 -0.23 -6.39 -0.80
N LEU A 36 -0.44 -5.17 -1.31
CA LEU A 36 -0.83 -4.00 -0.51
C LEU A 36 -2.23 -4.11 0.10
N VAL A 37 -3.08 -5.03 -0.39
CA VAL A 37 -4.39 -5.26 0.23
C VAL A 37 -4.29 -6.01 1.56
N LEU A 38 -3.15 -6.66 1.85
CA LEU A 38 -2.97 -7.51 3.03
C LEU A 38 -3.09 -6.70 4.33
N GLY A 39 -2.36 -5.58 4.44
CA GLY A 39 -2.39 -4.73 5.63
C GLY A 39 -3.76 -4.14 5.93
N PRO A 40 -4.39 -3.43 4.98
CA PRO A 40 -5.74 -2.86 5.16
C PRO A 40 -6.81 -3.89 5.50
N LEU A 41 -6.82 -5.04 4.81
CA LEU A 41 -7.79 -6.10 5.11
C LEU A 41 -7.59 -6.65 6.51
N LEU A 42 -6.34 -6.90 6.90
CA LEU A 42 -6.02 -7.44 8.22
C LEU A 42 -6.36 -6.45 9.34
N SER A 43 -6.01 -5.16 9.17
CA SER A 43 -6.28 -4.15 10.19
C SER A 43 -7.78 -3.86 10.37
N ARG A 44 -8.54 -3.87 9.28
CA ARG A 44 -9.98 -3.56 9.32
C ARG A 44 -10.86 -4.75 9.69
N TYR A 45 -10.53 -5.95 9.19
CA TYR A 45 -11.41 -7.12 9.30
C TYR A 45 -10.82 -8.25 10.17
N GLY A 46 -9.57 -8.12 10.61
CA GLY A 46 -8.91 -9.11 11.46
C GLY A 46 -8.42 -10.35 10.72
N HIS A 47 -8.70 -10.50 9.43
CA HIS A 47 -8.15 -11.59 8.63
C HIS A 47 -8.06 -11.22 7.15
N ALA A 48 -7.15 -11.88 6.44
CA ALA A 48 -7.01 -11.77 4.99
C ALA A 48 -6.37 -13.04 4.42
N LYS A 49 -6.75 -13.39 3.19
CA LYS A 49 -6.09 -14.45 2.43
C LYS A 49 -5.69 -13.89 1.06
N VAL A 50 -4.40 -13.77 0.81
CA VAL A 50 -3.86 -13.14 -0.40
C VAL A 50 -2.90 -14.10 -1.08
N SER A 51 -3.06 -14.32 -2.38
CA SER A 51 -2.09 -15.10 -3.14
C SER A 51 -0.72 -14.43 -3.08
N LEU A 52 0.34 -15.24 -3.05
CA LEU A 52 1.67 -14.71 -3.33
C LEU A 52 1.66 -14.05 -4.72
N PRO A 53 2.23 -12.85 -4.85
CA PRO A 53 2.29 -12.19 -6.15
C PRO A 53 3.11 -13.02 -7.12
N GLY A 54 2.63 -13.13 -8.35
CA GLY A 54 3.35 -13.77 -9.44
C GLY A 54 4.71 -13.10 -9.68
N GLY A 55 5.62 -13.80 -10.34
CA GLY A 55 6.94 -13.26 -10.66
C GLY A 55 6.84 -12.02 -11.53
N CYS A 56 7.45 -10.93 -11.10
CA CYS A 56 7.72 -9.81 -11.99
C CYS A 56 8.94 -10.20 -12.85
N ALA A 57 8.90 -9.92 -14.15
CA ALA A 57 10.02 -10.16 -15.06
C ALA A 57 11.34 -9.45 -14.64
N ILE A 58 11.23 -8.47 -13.76
CA ILE A 58 12.36 -7.66 -13.26
C ILE A 58 13.14 -8.35 -12.11
N GLY A 59 12.63 -9.45 -11.54
CA GLY A 59 13.33 -10.24 -10.51
C GLY A 59 12.49 -10.60 -9.29
N THR A 60 13.08 -11.42 -8.41
CA THR A 60 12.47 -11.84 -7.15
C THR A 60 12.49 -10.65 -6.16
N ARG A 61 11.33 -10.22 -5.74
CA ARG A 61 11.18 -9.24 -4.68
C ARG A 61 10.39 -9.91 -3.54
N PRO A 62 11.06 -10.34 -2.48
CA PRO A 62 10.43 -11.09 -1.41
C PRO A 62 9.36 -10.24 -0.70
N VAL A 63 8.23 -10.84 -0.39
CA VAL A 63 7.18 -10.23 0.45
C VAL A 63 7.49 -10.35 1.95
N GLY A 64 8.61 -10.98 2.31
CA GLY A 64 9.01 -11.26 3.68
C GLY A 64 9.00 -10.01 4.57
N LEU A 65 9.48 -8.86 4.06
CA LEU A 65 9.49 -7.61 4.82
C LEU A 65 8.08 -7.16 5.29
N HIS A 66 7.06 -7.38 4.44
CA HIS A 66 5.67 -7.10 4.82
C HIS A 66 5.20 -8.04 5.91
N LEU A 67 5.48 -9.36 5.76
CA LEU A 67 5.02 -10.39 6.67
C LEU A 67 5.70 -10.28 8.04
N ASP A 68 7.01 -10.03 8.05
CA ASP A 68 7.79 -9.84 9.27
C ASP A 68 7.26 -8.64 10.07
N ALA A 69 6.97 -7.53 9.39
CA ALA A 69 6.44 -6.34 10.03
C ALA A 69 5.03 -6.58 10.60
N LEU A 70 4.11 -7.17 9.83
CA LEU A 70 2.77 -7.51 10.32
C LEU A 70 2.80 -8.52 11.46
N THR A 71 3.74 -9.49 11.44
CA THR A 71 3.95 -10.43 12.54
C THR A 71 4.40 -9.72 13.82
N LYS A 72 5.31 -8.73 13.72
CA LYS A 72 5.71 -7.89 14.86
C LYS A 72 4.52 -7.11 15.41
N MET A 73 3.58 -6.68 14.57
CA MET A 73 2.34 -6.03 14.98
C MET A 73 1.31 -7.00 15.59
N GLY A 74 1.65 -8.29 15.71
CA GLY A 74 0.82 -9.32 16.34
C GLY A 74 -0.03 -10.16 15.39
N ALA A 75 0.23 -10.12 14.09
CA ALA A 75 -0.44 -10.99 13.14
C ALA A 75 0.11 -12.43 13.18
N GLU A 76 -0.78 -13.40 13.16
CA GLU A 76 -0.48 -14.79 12.90
C GLU A 76 -0.54 -15.02 11.39
N ILE A 77 0.61 -15.38 10.79
CA ILE A 77 0.74 -15.51 9.34
C ILE A 77 1.21 -16.91 9.00
N SER A 78 0.53 -17.53 8.05
CA SER A 78 0.95 -18.79 7.43
C SER A 78 0.98 -18.65 5.91
N ILE A 79 1.88 -19.42 5.28
CA ILE A 79 1.94 -19.54 3.83
C ILE A 79 1.67 -21.00 3.49
N ASP A 80 0.61 -21.24 2.76
CA ASP A 80 0.23 -22.57 2.30
C ASP A 80 -0.30 -22.51 0.87
N ASN A 81 0.15 -23.46 0.05
CA ASN A 81 -0.28 -23.60 -1.36
C ASN A 81 -0.20 -22.30 -2.19
N GLY A 82 0.83 -21.46 -1.91
CA GLY A 82 1.02 -20.19 -2.61
C GLY A 82 0.12 -19.05 -2.11
N TYR A 83 -0.54 -19.21 -0.96
CA TYR A 83 -1.36 -18.18 -0.32
C TYR A 83 -0.80 -17.78 1.04
N ILE A 84 -0.81 -16.48 1.29
CA ILE A 84 -0.60 -15.87 2.59
C ILE A 84 -1.96 -15.83 3.29
N THR A 85 -2.06 -16.48 4.43
CA THR A 85 -3.24 -16.37 5.32
C THR A 85 -2.79 -15.65 6.58
N ALA A 86 -3.45 -14.54 6.90
CA ALA A 86 -3.12 -13.71 8.06
C ALA A 86 -4.34 -13.51 8.95
N HIS A 87 -4.14 -13.62 10.26
CA HIS A 87 -5.15 -13.40 11.28
C HIS A 87 -4.61 -12.50 12.39
N CYS A 88 -5.42 -11.57 12.85
CA CYS A 88 -5.14 -10.76 14.03
C CYS A 88 -6.44 -10.17 14.57
N LYS A 89 -6.73 -10.35 15.83
CA LYS A 89 -7.91 -9.71 16.43
C LYS A 89 -7.80 -8.17 16.39
N ASN A 90 -6.63 -7.65 16.70
CA ASN A 90 -6.29 -6.23 16.59
C ASN A 90 -4.78 -6.13 16.43
N LEU A 91 -4.32 -5.46 15.40
CA LEU A 91 -2.93 -5.09 15.25
C LEU A 91 -2.51 -4.16 16.37
N LYS A 92 -1.25 -4.26 16.80
CA LYS A 92 -0.65 -3.42 17.85
C LYS A 92 0.46 -2.60 17.25
N GLY A 93 0.44 -1.30 17.50
CA GLY A 93 1.53 -0.40 17.16
C GLY A 93 2.81 -0.85 17.86
N CYS A 94 3.92 -0.84 17.13
CA CYS A 94 5.24 -1.19 17.63
C CYS A 94 6.33 -0.56 16.74
N PRO A 95 7.59 -0.52 17.20
CA PRO A 95 8.70 -0.14 16.36
C PRO A 95 8.94 -1.15 15.23
N ILE A 96 8.89 -0.69 13.99
CA ILE A 96 9.22 -1.44 12.78
C ILE A 96 10.48 -0.85 12.17
N ASN A 97 11.53 -1.64 12.04
CA ASN A 97 12.75 -1.22 11.37
C ASN A 97 12.94 -2.11 10.13
N PHE A 98 12.88 -1.53 8.94
CA PHE A 98 13.15 -2.25 7.71
C PHE A 98 14.67 -2.41 7.52
N PRO A 99 15.18 -3.63 7.32
CA PRO A 99 16.61 -3.87 7.07
C PRO A 99 17.05 -3.28 5.73
N THR A 100 16.12 -3.15 4.80
CA THR A 100 16.29 -2.50 3.49
C THR A 100 15.07 -1.64 3.22
N THR A 101 15.28 -0.43 2.73
CA THR A 101 14.20 0.47 2.33
C THR A 101 13.30 -0.20 1.29
N THR A 102 12.00 -0.16 1.51
CA THR A 102 10.99 -0.79 0.66
C THR A 102 9.77 0.11 0.53
N VAL A 103 9.43 0.50 -0.69
CA VAL A 103 8.27 1.35 -0.97
C VAL A 103 6.99 0.63 -0.56
N THR A 104 6.69 -0.51 -1.18
CA THR A 104 5.46 -1.25 -0.89
C THR A 104 5.39 -1.80 0.53
N GLY A 105 6.55 -2.12 1.15
CA GLY A 105 6.60 -2.49 2.57
C GLY A 105 6.18 -1.32 3.46
N THR A 106 6.72 -0.12 3.20
CA THR A 106 6.35 1.10 3.93
C THR A 106 4.86 1.40 3.76
N GLU A 107 4.35 1.40 2.53
CA GLU A 107 2.94 1.66 2.22
C GLU A 107 2.00 0.67 2.94
N ASN A 108 2.33 -0.62 2.89
CA ASN A 108 1.50 -1.65 3.52
C ASN A 108 1.42 -1.50 5.04
N ILE A 109 2.58 -1.24 5.68
CA ILE A 109 2.63 -1.04 7.14
C ILE A 109 2.01 0.30 7.53
N LEU A 110 2.19 1.34 6.73
CA LEU A 110 1.54 2.63 6.93
C LEU A 110 0.01 2.48 6.98
N MET A 111 -0.58 1.84 5.97
CA MET A 111 -2.01 1.56 5.95
C MET A 111 -2.48 0.67 7.11
N ALA A 112 -1.74 -0.40 7.42
CA ALA A 112 -2.07 -1.31 8.50
C ALA A 112 -2.03 -0.62 9.87
N SER A 113 -1.13 0.33 10.06
CA SER A 113 -0.90 1.04 11.32
C SER A 113 -2.00 2.05 11.64
N CYS A 114 -2.72 2.56 10.65
CA CYS A 114 -3.77 3.56 10.88
C CYS A 114 -4.88 3.08 11.83
N LEU A 115 -5.21 1.79 11.81
CA LEU A 115 -6.22 1.21 12.69
C LEU A 115 -5.61 0.27 13.76
N ALA A 116 -4.29 0.26 13.92
CA ALA A 116 -3.61 -0.52 14.95
C ALA A 116 -3.74 0.14 16.33
N LYS A 117 -3.75 -0.64 17.41
CA LYS A 117 -3.80 -0.07 18.76
C LYS A 117 -2.43 0.43 19.21
N GLY A 118 -2.34 1.72 19.52
CA GLY A 118 -1.12 2.37 19.98
C GLY A 118 -0.31 2.98 18.83
N THR A 119 0.97 3.22 19.05
CA THR A 119 1.85 3.94 18.12
C THR A 119 2.76 2.97 17.37
N THR A 120 2.82 3.12 16.05
CA THR A 120 3.81 2.47 15.18
C THR A 120 4.87 3.49 14.76
N ILE A 121 6.15 3.12 14.90
CA ILE A 121 7.28 3.91 14.41
C ILE A 121 7.95 3.10 13.30
N ILE A 122 7.86 3.58 12.07
CA ILE A 122 8.48 2.94 10.90
C ILE A 122 9.82 3.62 10.65
N SER A 123 10.92 2.89 10.87
CA SER A 123 12.29 3.34 10.62
C SER A 123 12.82 2.74 9.32
N ASN A 124 13.71 3.47 8.65
CA ASN A 124 14.17 3.19 7.29
C ASN A 124 13.01 3.11 6.28
N ALA A 125 12.02 4.00 6.51
CA ALA A 125 10.86 4.16 5.63
C ALA A 125 11.28 4.68 4.25
N ALA A 126 10.53 4.31 3.23
CA ALA A 126 10.65 4.86 1.90
C ALA A 126 10.15 6.32 1.88
N MET A 127 10.81 7.16 1.07
CA MET A 127 10.57 8.61 1.02
C MET A 127 10.07 9.07 -0.35
N GLU A 128 9.72 8.12 -1.21
CA GLU A 128 9.22 8.39 -2.56
C GLU A 128 7.92 9.20 -2.53
N PRO A 129 7.67 10.03 -3.55
CA PRO A 129 6.48 10.88 -3.61
C PRO A 129 5.16 10.12 -3.40
N GLU A 130 5.05 8.91 -3.93
CA GLU A 130 3.88 8.05 -3.78
C GLU A 130 3.61 7.63 -2.33
N VAL A 131 4.66 7.45 -1.51
CA VAL A 131 4.53 7.17 -0.08
C VAL A 131 4.03 8.40 0.68
N ILE A 132 4.52 9.58 0.30
CA ILE A 132 4.06 10.85 0.87
C ILE A 132 2.61 11.09 0.51
N ASP A 133 2.25 10.86 -0.76
CA ASP A 133 0.88 11.02 -1.25
C ASP A 133 -0.11 10.10 -0.52
N LEU A 134 0.26 8.82 -0.35
CA LEU A 134 -0.52 7.87 0.44
C LEU A 134 -0.69 8.34 1.90
N ALA A 135 0.38 8.83 2.53
CA ALA A 135 0.30 9.34 3.89
C ALA A 135 -0.65 10.53 3.99
N ASN A 136 -0.57 11.49 3.05
CA ASN A 136 -1.45 12.66 3.00
C ASN A 136 -2.91 12.24 2.75
N PHE A 137 -3.15 11.29 1.85
CA PHE A 137 -4.47 10.70 1.63
C PHE A 137 -5.06 10.10 2.92
N LEU A 138 -4.26 9.34 3.67
CA LEU A 138 -4.69 8.74 4.93
C LEU A 138 -4.92 9.79 6.03
N ILE A 139 -4.10 10.85 6.08
CA ILE A 139 -4.29 11.98 7.00
C ILE A 139 -5.63 12.67 6.72
N GLU A 140 -5.95 12.93 5.46
CA GLU A 140 -7.25 13.50 5.09
C GLU A 140 -8.41 12.57 5.45
N MET A 141 -8.22 11.26 5.44
CA MET A 141 -9.19 10.27 5.94
C MET A 141 -9.31 10.25 7.47
N GLY A 142 -8.47 11.00 8.20
CA GLY A 142 -8.49 11.08 9.66
C GLY A 142 -7.40 10.27 10.37
N ALA A 143 -6.39 9.75 9.66
CA ALA A 143 -5.26 9.10 10.29
C ALA A 143 -4.33 10.11 10.96
N ASP A 144 -3.71 9.70 12.07
CA ASP A 144 -2.69 10.48 12.79
C ASP A 144 -1.30 9.99 12.38
N ILE A 145 -0.73 10.66 11.37
CA ILE A 145 0.56 10.32 10.76
C ILE A 145 1.48 11.55 10.80
N SER A 146 2.74 11.33 11.09
CA SER A 146 3.79 12.35 11.02
C SER A 146 5.11 11.77 10.53
N GLY A 147 5.98 12.63 9.97
CA GLY A 147 7.29 12.23 9.46
C GLY A 147 7.28 11.68 8.03
N GLN A 148 6.17 11.74 7.30
CA GLN A 148 6.12 11.36 5.89
C GLN A 148 7.12 12.19 5.08
N GLY A 149 7.80 11.54 4.14
CA GLY A 149 8.91 12.15 3.39
C GLY A 149 10.24 12.14 4.11
N THR A 150 10.32 11.54 5.28
CA THR A 150 11.56 11.26 6.01
C THR A 150 11.77 9.77 6.18
N SER A 151 12.96 9.36 6.64
CA SER A 151 13.27 7.95 6.91
C SER A 151 12.56 7.39 8.15
N VAL A 152 11.80 8.20 8.90
CA VAL A 152 11.06 7.78 10.09
C VAL A 152 9.65 8.33 10.02
N ILE A 153 8.67 7.43 9.97
CA ILE A 153 7.24 7.77 9.98
C ILE A 153 6.63 7.26 11.27
N THR A 154 5.88 8.12 11.95
CA THR A 154 5.13 7.77 13.16
C THR A 154 3.64 7.77 12.84
N VAL A 155 2.96 6.70 13.25
CA VAL A 155 1.51 6.53 13.09
C VAL A 155 0.90 6.22 14.44
N ASN A 156 -0.01 7.07 14.91
CA ASN A 156 -0.86 6.78 16.05
C ASN A 156 -2.17 6.19 15.53
N GLY A 157 -2.48 4.98 15.95
CA GLY A 157 -3.69 4.31 15.49
C GLY A 157 -4.95 5.02 15.95
N VAL A 158 -5.93 5.10 15.03
CA VAL A 158 -7.25 5.71 15.28
C VAL A 158 -8.34 4.63 15.26
N ASP A 159 -9.50 4.93 15.81
CA ASP A 159 -10.61 3.97 15.87
C ASP A 159 -11.27 3.77 14.50
N GLU A 160 -11.33 4.80 13.67
CA GLU A 160 -11.96 4.77 12.34
C GLU A 160 -11.34 5.77 11.37
N LEU A 161 -11.50 5.50 10.09
CA LEU A 161 -11.19 6.40 8.99
C LEU A 161 -12.49 6.70 8.22
N HIS A 162 -12.57 7.91 7.63
CA HIS A 162 -13.75 8.34 6.87
C HIS A 162 -13.46 8.48 5.38
N GLY A 163 -14.50 8.51 4.56
CA GLY A 163 -14.38 8.73 3.12
C GLY A 163 -14.04 10.17 2.79
N ILE A 164 -13.28 10.36 1.72
CA ILE A 164 -12.85 11.67 1.23
C ILE A 164 -12.90 11.72 -0.29
N SER A 165 -12.77 12.91 -0.84
CA SER A 165 -12.44 13.13 -2.25
C SER A 165 -10.98 13.58 -2.33
N TYR A 166 -10.17 12.87 -3.11
CA TYR A 166 -8.73 13.09 -3.18
C TYR A 166 -8.23 13.05 -4.62
N SER A 167 -7.25 13.87 -4.93
CA SER A 167 -6.60 13.90 -6.23
C SER A 167 -5.20 13.30 -6.09
N ALA A 168 -5.02 12.09 -6.60
CA ALA A 168 -3.73 11.40 -6.54
C ALA A 168 -2.66 12.14 -7.36
N LEU A 169 -1.41 12.00 -6.94
CA LEU A 169 -0.26 12.53 -7.68
C LEU A 169 -0.17 11.92 -9.09
N PRO A 170 0.33 12.70 -10.08
CA PRO A 170 0.72 12.14 -11.37
C PRO A 170 1.80 11.06 -11.22
N ASP A 171 1.75 10.04 -12.08
CA ASP A 171 2.74 8.97 -12.07
C ASP A 171 4.07 9.42 -12.69
N ARG A 172 5.09 9.62 -11.84
CA ARG A 172 6.45 9.97 -12.27
C ARG A 172 7.13 8.87 -13.10
N ILE A 173 6.74 7.61 -12.92
CA ILE A 173 7.30 6.48 -13.67
C ILE A 173 6.74 6.48 -15.09
N GLU A 174 5.46 6.74 -15.26
CA GLU A 174 4.85 6.95 -16.58
C GLU A 174 5.48 8.16 -17.28
N THR A 175 5.64 9.28 -16.58
CA THR A 175 6.33 10.47 -17.06
C THR A 175 7.73 10.13 -17.58
N GLY A 176 8.53 9.44 -16.77
CA GLY A 176 9.88 9.01 -17.14
C GLY A 176 9.90 8.08 -18.35
N THR A 177 8.94 7.18 -18.45
CA THR A 177 8.82 6.23 -19.57
C THR A 177 8.60 6.97 -20.90
N PHE A 178 7.71 7.96 -20.94
CA PHE A 178 7.49 8.75 -22.16
C PHE A 178 8.65 9.67 -22.50
N LEU A 179 9.38 10.21 -21.49
CA LEU A 179 10.60 10.97 -21.74
C LEU A 179 11.70 10.09 -22.39
N VAL A 180 11.88 8.87 -21.89
CA VAL A 180 12.81 7.91 -22.50
C VAL A 180 12.38 7.56 -23.91
N ALA A 181 11.09 7.31 -24.16
CA ALA A 181 10.57 7.02 -25.51
C ALA A 181 10.87 8.17 -26.47
N ALA A 182 10.69 9.42 -26.09
CA ALA A 182 11.05 10.57 -26.90
C ALA A 182 12.56 10.64 -27.20
N ALA A 183 13.40 10.38 -26.20
CA ALA A 183 14.86 10.43 -26.33
C ALA A 183 15.38 9.37 -27.31
N ILE A 184 14.93 8.10 -27.20
CA ILE A 184 15.43 7.01 -28.04
C ILE A 184 14.92 7.06 -29.48
N THR A 185 13.78 7.73 -29.72
CA THR A 185 13.18 7.87 -31.06
C THR A 185 13.56 9.19 -31.76
N GLY A 186 14.23 10.11 -31.07
CA GLY A 186 14.46 11.47 -31.55
C GLY A 186 13.17 12.27 -31.75
N GLY A 187 12.07 11.84 -31.10
CA GLY A 187 10.75 12.44 -31.20
C GLY A 187 10.57 13.67 -30.33
N ARG A 188 9.38 14.27 -30.40
CA ARG A 188 8.97 15.39 -29.55
C ARG A 188 7.72 15.00 -28.78
N VAL A 189 7.78 15.09 -27.45
CA VAL A 189 6.66 14.81 -26.53
C VAL A 189 6.46 16.00 -25.61
N THR A 190 5.20 16.33 -25.34
CA THR A 190 4.80 17.28 -24.30
C THR A 190 4.01 16.53 -23.26
N LEU A 191 4.53 16.45 -22.04
CA LEU A 191 3.90 15.83 -20.90
C LEU A 191 3.20 16.92 -20.06
N LYS A 192 1.91 16.75 -19.81
CA LYS A 192 1.11 17.65 -18.98
C LYS A 192 0.85 17.01 -17.63
N ASN A 193 0.72 17.84 -16.57
CA ASN A 193 0.49 17.40 -15.19
C ASN A 193 1.53 16.35 -14.73
N ALA A 194 2.78 16.55 -15.10
CA ALA A 194 3.90 15.68 -14.70
C ALA A 194 4.60 16.25 -13.45
N ILE A 195 5.20 15.35 -12.67
CA ILE A 195 6.08 15.67 -11.55
C ILE A 195 7.47 15.10 -11.79
#